data_f9f22222ac9f75d9de545c4fd0ea7bfc
#
_entry.id   f9f22222ac9f75d9de545c4fd0ea7bfc
#
_cell.length_a   1.000
_cell.length_b   1.000
_cell.length_c   1.000
_cell.angle_alpha   90.00
_cell.angle_beta   90.00
_cell.angle_gamma   90.00
#
_symmetry.space_group_name_H-M   'P 1'
#
loop_
_entity.id
_entity.type
_entity.pdbx_description
1 polymer ?
#
loop_
_entity_poly.entity_id
_entity_poly.type
_entity_poly.pdbx_seq_one_letter_code
_entity_poly.pdbx_strand_id
1 'polypeptide(L)'
;GVIRLRAMAKQGVLKYPIIAVNDADTKHLFDNRYGTGQSTVDGIIRATNILLAGSKVVVAGYGWCGRGFAMRARGLGADVIVTEVNPTRALEARMDSFRVMPMAEAAKIGEIFVTLTGDKSVLRKEHFEAMNDGAAIANSGHFNVEIDIPALESLATSKRRVREFVDEYKMADGRKLYLLGEGRLINLAAAEGHPASVMDMSFANQSLSAEYLAKNSKNLTPQVYAVPTDLDEMVAQLKLETMGIEIDTLTPEQVEYLASWSEGT
;
A
#
# COMPACT_ATOMS: atom_id res chain seq x y z
N GLY A 1 -9.39 4.43 -6.73
CA GLY A 1 -10.53 3.81 -7.43
C GLY A 1 -11.83 4.07 -6.71
N VAL A 2 -12.08 3.44 -5.58
CA VAL A 2 -13.37 3.45 -4.86
C VAL A 2 -13.87 4.86 -4.53
N ILE A 3 -13.01 5.76 -4.03
CA ILE A 3 -13.38 7.16 -3.73
C ILE A 3 -13.93 7.87 -4.99
N ARG A 4 -13.27 7.69 -6.14
CA ARG A 4 -13.74 8.27 -7.42
C ARG A 4 -15.07 7.68 -7.86
N LEU A 5 -15.25 6.37 -7.73
CA LEU A 5 -16.51 5.69 -8.08
C LEU A 5 -17.65 6.16 -7.16
N ARG A 6 -17.40 6.35 -5.86
CA ARG A 6 -18.37 6.95 -4.94
C ARG A 6 -18.72 8.40 -5.30
N ALA A 7 -17.74 9.19 -5.77
CA ALA A 7 -17.99 10.53 -6.27
C ALA A 7 -18.85 10.51 -7.57
N MET A 8 -18.57 9.58 -8.48
CA MET A 8 -19.39 9.37 -9.70
C MET A 8 -20.81 8.96 -9.35
N ALA A 9 -21.02 8.07 -8.39
CA ALA A 9 -22.33 7.68 -7.91
C ALA A 9 -23.10 8.88 -7.35
N LYS A 10 -22.44 9.69 -6.49
CA LYS A 10 -23.03 10.89 -5.90
C LYS A 10 -23.42 11.94 -6.96
N GLN A 11 -22.68 12.02 -8.07
CA GLN A 11 -22.97 12.92 -9.19
C GLN A 11 -23.99 12.34 -10.20
N GLY A 12 -24.47 11.12 -9.99
CA GLY A 12 -25.43 10.47 -10.89
C GLY A 12 -24.85 10.04 -12.24
N VAL A 13 -23.52 10.01 -12.38
CA VAL A 13 -22.83 9.62 -13.63
C VAL A 13 -22.41 8.15 -13.66
N LEU A 14 -22.47 7.46 -12.53
CA LEU A 14 -22.25 6.01 -12.46
C LEU A 14 -23.44 5.29 -13.10
N LYS A 15 -23.18 4.33 -14.02
CA LYS A 15 -24.23 3.70 -14.81
C LYS A 15 -24.59 2.28 -14.41
N TYR A 16 -23.81 1.67 -13.53
CA TYR A 16 -24.01 0.28 -13.10
C TYR A 16 -23.50 0.09 -11.65
N PRO A 17 -23.99 -0.94 -10.95
CA PRO A 17 -23.51 -1.24 -9.60
C PRO A 17 -22.04 -1.68 -9.61
N ILE A 18 -21.30 -1.29 -8.58
CA ILE A 18 -19.91 -1.64 -8.36
C ILE A 18 -19.78 -2.31 -6.99
N ILE A 19 -19.04 -3.41 -6.90
CA ILE A 19 -18.60 -3.98 -5.62
C ILE A 19 -17.16 -3.54 -5.34
N ALA A 20 -16.92 -2.95 -4.17
CA ALA A 20 -15.61 -2.45 -3.76
C ALA A 20 -14.76 -3.57 -3.14
N VAL A 21 -14.29 -4.51 -3.96
CA VAL A 21 -13.49 -5.67 -3.50
C VAL A 21 -12.25 -5.25 -2.71
N ASN A 22 -11.63 -4.12 -3.05
CA ASN A 22 -10.47 -3.63 -2.30
C ASN A 22 -10.79 -3.29 -0.82
N ASP A 23 -12.06 -3.06 -0.49
CA ASP A 23 -12.49 -2.71 0.86
C ASP A 23 -12.86 -3.95 1.69
N ALA A 24 -12.87 -5.17 1.10
CA ALA A 24 -13.06 -6.43 1.82
C ALA A 24 -11.87 -6.71 2.76
N ASP A 25 -12.14 -7.21 3.94
CA ASP A 25 -11.12 -7.47 4.98
C ASP A 25 -10.11 -8.53 4.50
N THR A 26 -10.57 -9.62 3.90
CA THR A 26 -9.69 -10.65 3.34
C THR A 26 -8.89 -10.17 2.13
N LYS A 27 -9.25 -9.04 1.53
CA LYS A 27 -8.44 -8.40 0.50
C LYS A 27 -7.41 -7.46 1.10
N HIS A 28 -7.81 -6.36 1.74
CA HIS A 28 -6.87 -5.29 2.07
C HIS A 28 -5.95 -5.61 3.26
N LEU A 29 -6.41 -6.40 4.23
CA LEU A 29 -5.57 -6.84 5.36
C LEU A 29 -4.43 -7.76 4.90
N PHE A 30 -4.55 -8.43 3.77
CA PHE A 30 -3.59 -9.41 3.28
C PHE A 30 -2.84 -8.94 2.03
N ASP A 31 -3.53 -8.69 0.93
CA ASP A 31 -2.96 -8.22 -0.32
C ASP A 31 -2.21 -6.88 -0.13
N ASN A 32 -2.91 -5.83 0.32
CA ASN A 32 -2.30 -4.52 0.49
C ASN A 32 -1.24 -4.50 1.59
N ARG A 33 -1.43 -5.23 2.69
CA ARG A 33 -0.50 -5.23 3.82
C ARG A 33 0.68 -6.16 3.59
N TYR A 34 0.42 -7.45 3.37
CA TYR A 34 1.48 -8.46 3.29
C TYR A 34 2.03 -8.59 1.87
N GLY A 35 1.16 -8.57 0.86
CA GLY A 35 1.54 -8.65 -0.55
C GLY A 35 2.38 -7.46 -0.97
N THR A 36 1.87 -6.24 -0.81
CA THR A 36 2.61 -5.02 -1.14
C THR A 36 3.87 -4.87 -0.31
N GLY A 37 3.80 -5.17 1.00
CA GLY A 37 4.96 -5.05 1.88
C GLY A 37 6.13 -5.92 1.43
N GLN A 38 5.88 -7.19 1.12
CA GLN A 38 6.91 -8.12 0.67
C GLN A 38 7.42 -7.75 -0.74
N SER A 39 6.52 -7.59 -1.70
CA SER A 39 6.89 -7.37 -3.10
C SER A 39 7.59 -6.03 -3.34
N THR A 40 7.27 -5.00 -2.58
CA THR A 40 7.96 -3.70 -2.65
C THR A 40 9.42 -3.82 -2.20
N VAL A 41 9.66 -4.51 -1.07
CA VAL A 41 11.02 -4.80 -0.60
C VAL A 41 11.79 -5.62 -1.63
N ASP A 42 11.17 -6.67 -2.17
CA ASP A 42 11.76 -7.52 -3.21
C ASP A 42 12.16 -6.70 -4.44
N GLY A 43 11.27 -5.83 -4.95
CA GLY A 43 11.55 -4.95 -6.08
C GLY A 43 12.70 -3.98 -5.83
N ILE A 44 12.78 -3.38 -4.64
CA ILE A 44 13.88 -2.49 -4.26
C ILE A 44 15.21 -3.25 -4.22
N ILE A 45 15.24 -4.42 -3.57
CA ILE A 45 16.47 -5.24 -3.46
C ILE A 45 16.92 -5.72 -4.84
N ARG A 46 16.03 -6.23 -5.68
CA ARG A 46 16.36 -6.69 -7.05
C ARG A 46 16.91 -5.56 -7.90
N ALA A 47 16.28 -4.38 -7.86
CA ALA A 47 16.73 -3.23 -8.65
C ALA A 47 18.12 -2.74 -8.22
N THR A 48 18.42 -2.74 -6.92
CA THR A 48 19.56 -2.01 -6.36
C THR A 48 20.64 -2.90 -5.74
N ASN A 49 20.25 -4.05 -5.19
CA ASN A 49 21.08 -4.87 -4.29
C ASN A 49 21.56 -4.08 -3.04
N ILE A 50 20.78 -3.10 -2.57
CA ILE A 50 21.11 -2.30 -1.39
C ILE A 50 20.94 -3.11 -0.10
N LEU A 51 21.80 -2.89 0.88
CA LEU A 51 21.65 -3.43 2.22
C LEU A 51 20.64 -2.56 2.99
N LEU A 52 19.50 -3.14 3.39
CA LEU A 52 18.49 -2.41 4.16
C LEU A 52 18.85 -2.26 5.63
N ALA A 53 19.63 -3.20 6.19
CA ALA A 53 20.03 -3.13 7.59
C ALA A 53 20.88 -1.86 7.85
N GLY A 54 20.42 -1.05 8.81
CA GLY A 54 21.01 0.23 9.16
C GLY A 54 20.66 1.40 8.26
N SER A 55 20.03 1.15 7.09
CA SER A 55 19.58 2.23 6.18
C SER A 55 18.36 2.96 6.74
N LYS A 56 18.30 4.28 6.51
CA LYS A 56 17.13 5.11 6.85
C LYS A 56 16.10 5.05 5.74
N VAL A 57 15.02 4.30 5.97
CA VAL A 57 13.95 4.08 5.01
C VAL A 57 12.76 4.98 5.34
N VAL A 58 12.46 5.93 4.47
CA VAL A 58 11.31 6.84 4.58
C VAL A 58 10.11 6.22 3.87
N VAL A 59 9.04 6.00 4.63
CA VAL A 59 7.76 5.45 4.15
C VAL A 59 6.74 6.58 4.11
N ALA A 60 6.37 7.03 2.92
CA ALA A 60 5.33 8.03 2.76
C ALA A 60 3.95 7.38 2.69
N GLY A 61 3.16 7.61 3.74
CA GLY A 61 1.85 7.01 3.96
C GLY A 61 1.88 5.80 4.89
N TYR A 62 0.90 5.72 5.81
CA TYR A 62 0.75 4.61 6.77
C TYR A 62 -0.64 3.96 6.68
N GLY A 63 -1.14 3.84 5.44
CA GLY A 63 -2.26 2.96 5.09
C GLY A 63 -1.83 1.48 5.13
N TRP A 64 -2.66 0.59 4.62
CA TRP A 64 -2.35 -0.85 4.66
C TRP A 64 -1.05 -1.19 3.94
N CYS A 65 -0.80 -0.61 2.77
CA CYS A 65 0.45 -0.81 2.02
C CYS A 65 1.66 -0.25 2.77
N GLY A 66 1.58 1.00 3.25
CA GLY A 66 2.69 1.64 3.98
C GLY A 66 3.02 0.92 5.28
N ARG A 67 2.01 0.49 6.04
CA ARG A 67 2.17 -0.33 7.25
C ARG A 67 2.88 -1.65 6.94
N GLY A 68 2.43 -2.35 5.89
CA GLY A 68 3.04 -3.60 5.48
C GLY A 68 4.50 -3.46 5.06
N PHE A 69 4.81 -2.42 4.27
CA PHE A 69 6.17 -2.13 3.85
C PHE A 69 7.07 -1.71 5.03
N ALA A 70 6.60 -0.81 5.90
CA ALA A 70 7.34 -0.37 7.08
C ALA A 70 7.74 -1.54 7.99
N MET A 71 6.80 -2.47 8.24
CA MET A 71 7.06 -3.69 9.02
C MET A 71 8.11 -4.59 8.35
N ARG A 72 8.09 -4.76 7.04
CA ARG A 72 9.05 -5.59 6.31
C ARG A 72 10.44 -4.94 6.29
N ALA A 73 10.52 -3.64 6.03
CA ALA A 73 11.79 -2.90 6.06
C ALA A 73 12.43 -2.97 7.46
N ARG A 74 11.65 -2.76 8.53
CA ARG A 74 12.11 -2.93 9.91
C ARG A 74 12.58 -4.36 10.18
N GLY A 75 11.85 -5.37 9.70
CA GLY A 75 12.22 -6.78 9.83
C GLY A 75 13.56 -7.12 9.17
N LEU A 76 13.99 -6.34 8.19
CA LEU A 76 15.31 -6.43 7.55
C LEU A 76 16.36 -5.49 8.20
N GLY A 77 16.05 -4.90 9.34
CA GLY A 77 16.97 -4.08 10.12
C GLY A 77 17.07 -2.61 9.71
N ALA A 78 16.14 -2.11 8.90
CA ALA A 78 16.10 -0.69 8.54
C ALA A 78 15.65 0.20 9.72
N ASP A 79 16.20 1.43 9.79
CA ASP A 79 15.67 2.53 10.61
C ASP A 79 14.54 3.19 9.81
N VAL A 80 13.29 2.84 10.16
CA VAL A 80 12.10 3.26 9.40
C VAL A 80 11.55 4.57 9.94
N ILE A 81 11.33 5.51 9.02
CA ILE A 81 10.73 6.81 9.26
C ILE A 81 9.43 6.87 8.47
N VAL A 82 8.32 7.17 9.14
CA VAL A 82 7.00 7.31 8.51
C VAL A 82 6.65 8.79 8.36
N THR A 83 6.13 9.16 7.20
CA THR A 83 5.50 10.45 6.96
C THR A 83 4.01 10.22 6.65
N GLU A 84 3.13 10.95 7.32
CA GLU A 84 1.68 10.75 7.22
C GLU A 84 0.93 12.05 7.46
N VAL A 85 -0.20 12.25 6.79
CA VAL A 85 -1.06 13.43 6.94
C VAL A 85 -2.28 13.16 7.83
N ASN A 86 -2.67 11.89 7.98
CA ASN A 86 -3.76 11.52 8.87
C ASN A 86 -3.24 11.34 10.29
N PRO A 87 -3.73 12.12 11.28
CA PRO A 87 -3.21 12.10 12.64
C PRO A 87 -3.38 10.74 13.34
N THR A 88 -4.47 10.03 13.09
CA THR A 88 -4.70 8.70 13.67
C THR A 88 -3.67 7.70 13.14
N ARG A 89 -3.42 7.67 11.83
CA ARG A 89 -2.41 6.77 11.24
C ARG A 89 -0.99 7.14 11.66
N ALA A 90 -0.70 8.45 11.81
CA ALA A 90 0.58 8.90 12.34
C ALA A 90 0.79 8.42 13.79
N LEU A 91 -0.27 8.48 14.61
CA LEU A 91 -0.25 7.97 15.98
C LEU A 91 -0.07 6.43 16.00
N GLU A 92 -0.77 5.69 15.15
CA GLU A 92 -0.56 4.23 15.00
C GLU A 92 0.89 3.91 14.64
N ALA A 93 1.47 4.61 13.64
CA ALA A 93 2.87 4.44 13.28
C ALA A 93 3.81 4.68 14.47
N ARG A 94 3.52 5.69 15.29
CA ARG A 94 4.29 5.96 16.51
C ARG A 94 4.15 4.85 17.56
N MET A 95 2.94 4.30 17.73
CA MET A 95 2.68 3.18 18.66
C MET A 95 3.31 1.87 18.16
N ASP A 96 3.40 1.69 16.85
CA ASP A 96 4.14 0.59 16.21
C ASP A 96 5.67 0.79 16.28
N SER A 97 6.14 1.76 17.08
CA SER A 97 7.54 2.08 17.35
C SER A 97 8.33 2.64 16.16
N PHE A 98 7.65 3.23 15.17
CA PHE A 98 8.32 3.95 14.10
C PHE A 98 8.60 5.41 14.49
N ARG A 99 9.61 6.00 13.86
CA ARG A 99 9.82 7.44 13.90
C ARG A 99 8.79 8.09 12.97
N VAL A 100 8.18 9.17 13.43
CA VAL A 100 7.20 9.92 12.62
C VAL A 100 7.64 11.38 12.54
N MET A 101 7.70 11.93 11.34
CA MET A 101 8.05 13.33 11.10
C MET A 101 7.52 13.82 9.75
N PRO A 102 7.46 15.14 9.51
CA PRO A 102 7.13 15.69 8.21
C PRO A 102 8.15 15.29 7.13
N MET A 103 7.71 15.17 5.87
CA MET A 103 8.59 14.83 4.75
C MET A 103 9.76 15.80 4.60
N ALA A 104 9.56 17.10 4.87
CA ALA A 104 10.62 18.11 4.81
C ALA A 104 11.81 17.80 5.74
N GLU A 105 11.55 17.16 6.89
CA GLU A 105 12.61 16.72 7.81
C GLU A 105 13.15 15.33 7.41
N ALA A 106 12.27 14.42 7.01
CA ALA A 106 12.66 13.09 6.57
C ALA A 106 13.57 13.14 5.32
N ALA A 107 13.33 14.08 4.41
CA ALA A 107 14.13 14.27 3.20
C ALA A 107 15.62 14.56 3.49
N LYS A 108 15.91 15.23 4.60
CA LYS A 108 17.29 15.59 4.98
C LYS A 108 18.11 14.41 5.49
N ILE A 109 17.46 13.33 5.91
CA ILE A 109 18.12 12.21 6.59
C ILE A 109 17.86 10.84 5.95
N GLY A 110 16.81 10.72 5.12
CA GLY A 110 16.44 9.48 4.44
C GLY A 110 17.48 9.05 3.40
N GLU A 111 17.60 7.75 3.20
CA GLU A 111 18.46 7.13 2.19
C GLU A 111 17.63 6.41 1.13
N ILE A 112 16.49 5.85 1.54
CA ILE A 112 15.54 5.19 0.64
C ILE A 112 14.16 5.78 0.91
N PHE A 113 13.49 6.27 -0.13
CA PHE A 113 12.17 6.88 -0.05
C PHE A 113 11.17 6.03 -0.83
N VAL A 114 10.07 5.64 -0.17
CA VAL A 114 9.02 4.83 -0.81
C VAL A 114 7.67 5.51 -0.61
N THR A 115 7.00 5.84 -1.72
CA THR A 115 5.66 6.44 -1.70
C THR A 115 4.58 5.37 -1.82
N LEU A 116 3.57 5.41 -0.91
CA LEU A 116 2.48 4.43 -0.81
C LEU A 116 1.16 5.10 -0.40
N THR A 117 0.92 6.33 -0.86
CA THR A 117 -0.23 7.14 -0.42
C THR A 117 -1.44 7.03 -1.34
N GLY A 118 -1.20 6.79 -2.63
CA GLY A 118 -2.22 6.91 -3.67
C GLY A 118 -2.62 8.36 -3.99
N ASP A 119 -1.86 9.35 -3.47
CA ASP A 119 -2.07 10.78 -3.72
C ASP A 119 -1.10 11.31 -4.78
N LYS A 120 -1.11 12.58 -5.02
CA LYS A 120 -0.31 13.27 -6.04
C LYS A 120 0.82 14.07 -5.39
N SER A 121 2.00 14.09 -6.04
CA SER A 121 3.12 14.95 -5.69
C SER A 121 3.53 14.88 -4.20
N VAL A 122 3.66 13.66 -3.70
CA VAL A 122 4.10 13.37 -2.32
C VAL A 122 5.56 13.73 -2.14
N LEU A 123 6.40 13.37 -3.14
CA LEU A 123 7.78 13.87 -3.27
C LEU A 123 7.81 14.98 -4.31
N ARG A 124 8.26 16.15 -3.89
CA ARG A 124 8.26 17.38 -4.67
C ARG A 124 9.66 17.99 -4.72
N LYS A 125 9.78 19.09 -5.47
CA LYS A 125 11.03 19.82 -5.71
C LYS A 125 11.84 20.07 -4.42
N GLU A 126 11.21 20.63 -3.41
CA GLU A 126 11.85 20.96 -2.13
C GLU A 126 12.42 19.75 -1.40
N HIS A 127 11.81 18.57 -1.60
CA HIS A 127 12.30 17.34 -1.01
C HIS A 127 13.54 16.83 -1.74
N PHE A 128 13.55 16.87 -3.09
CA PHE A 128 14.73 16.49 -3.89
C PHE A 128 15.92 17.40 -3.64
N GLU A 129 15.66 18.70 -3.43
CA GLU A 129 16.70 19.67 -3.06
C GLU A 129 17.32 19.35 -1.68
N ALA A 130 16.54 18.80 -0.76
CA ALA A 130 16.97 18.44 0.60
C ALA A 130 17.61 17.05 0.74
N MET A 131 17.36 16.13 -0.21
CA MET A 131 17.86 14.74 -0.14
C MET A 131 19.38 14.68 -0.21
N ASN A 132 19.96 13.71 0.50
CA ASN A 132 21.39 13.45 0.46
C ASN A 132 21.83 12.81 -0.86
N ASP A 133 23.13 12.89 -1.15
CA ASP A 133 23.75 12.15 -2.25
C ASP A 133 23.51 10.65 -2.10
N GLY A 134 23.15 9.99 -3.19
CA GLY A 134 22.89 8.55 -3.19
C GLY A 134 21.45 8.14 -2.83
N ALA A 135 20.57 9.10 -2.50
CA ALA A 135 19.20 8.76 -2.11
C ALA A 135 18.46 8.01 -3.23
N ALA A 136 17.80 6.90 -2.87
CA ALA A 136 17.01 6.08 -3.76
C ALA A 136 15.52 6.36 -3.57
N ILE A 137 14.78 6.51 -4.66
CA ILE A 137 13.37 6.89 -4.69
C ILE A 137 12.58 5.82 -5.41
N ALA A 138 11.59 5.23 -4.73
CA ALA A 138 10.69 4.23 -5.29
C ALA A 138 9.24 4.60 -5.07
N ASN A 139 8.37 4.14 -5.96
CA ASN A 139 6.93 4.21 -5.79
C ASN A 139 6.35 2.80 -5.68
N SER A 140 5.47 2.59 -4.72
CA SER A 140 4.62 1.41 -4.60
C SER A 140 3.14 1.80 -4.44
N GLY A 141 2.82 3.06 -4.69
CA GLY A 141 1.47 3.53 -4.91
C GLY A 141 1.00 3.24 -6.34
N HIS A 142 -0.29 3.39 -6.59
CA HIS A 142 -0.90 2.91 -7.83
C HIS A 142 -0.41 3.62 -9.10
N PHE A 143 -0.05 4.90 -9.01
CA PHE A 143 0.41 5.71 -10.13
C PHE A 143 1.72 6.41 -9.80
N ASN A 144 2.56 6.65 -10.81
CA ASN A 144 3.82 7.37 -10.71
C ASN A 144 3.67 8.86 -10.33
N VAL A 145 2.45 9.37 -10.29
CA VAL A 145 2.15 10.77 -9.93
C VAL A 145 2.46 11.12 -8.47
N GLU A 146 2.74 10.14 -7.62
CA GLU A 146 3.19 10.37 -6.25
C GLU A 146 4.58 11.03 -6.20
N ILE A 147 5.39 10.82 -7.22
CA ILE A 147 6.71 11.43 -7.38
C ILE A 147 6.60 12.50 -8.47
N ASP A 148 6.95 13.74 -8.16
CA ASP A 148 7.01 14.83 -9.15
C ASP A 148 8.26 14.67 -10.04
N ILE A 149 8.19 13.71 -10.97
CA ILE A 149 9.29 13.40 -11.90
C ILE A 149 9.67 14.60 -12.74
N PRO A 150 8.73 15.43 -13.28
CA PRO A 150 9.09 16.66 -13.98
C PRO A 150 9.93 17.62 -13.14
N ALA A 151 9.60 17.78 -11.84
CA ALA A 151 10.41 18.60 -10.93
C ALA A 151 11.81 18.01 -10.71
N LEU A 152 11.91 16.69 -10.53
CA LEU A 152 13.21 15.99 -10.42
C LEU A 152 14.05 16.19 -11.69
N GLU A 153 13.45 16.03 -12.86
CA GLU A 153 14.11 16.25 -14.15
C GLU A 153 14.58 17.71 -14.33
N SER A 154 13.80 18.69 -13.87
CA SER A 154 14.16 20.09 -13.95
C SER A 154 15.36 20.50 -13.06
N LEU A 155 15.60 19.75 -11.98
CA LEU A 155 16.72 19.96 -11.05
C LEU A 155 18.01 19.26 -11.50
N ALA A 156 17.87 18.24 -12.35
CA ALA A 156 19.00 17.43 -12.80
C ALA A 156 19.72 18.06 -13.99
N THR A 157 21.04 17.99 -13.98
CA THR A 157 21.90 18.39 -15.12
C THR A 157 22.06 17.26 -16.14
N SER A 158 21.87 16.01 -15.70
CA SER A 158 21.86 14.84 -16.58
C SER A 158 21.09 13.69 -15.97
N LYS A 159 20.56 12.81 -16.84
CA LYS A 159 19.90 11.56 -16.50
C LYS A 159 20.55 10.43 -17.27
N ARG A 160 20.81 9.30 -16.61
CA ARG A 160 21.28 8.09 -17.29
C ARG A 160 20.76 6.85 -16.60
N ARG A 161 20.53 5.78 -17.36
CA ARG A 161 20.24 4.44 -16.82
C ARG A 161 21.55 3.81 -16.34
N VAL A 162 21.63 3.48 -15.06
CA VAL A 162 22.82 2.85 -14.44
C VAL A 162 22.63 1.36 -14.19
N ARG A 163 21.39 0.88 -14.05
CA ARG A 163 20.96 -0.52 -13.97
C ARG A 163 19.60 -0.65 -14.65
N GLU A 164 19.13 -1.86 -14.88
CA GLU A 164 17.89 -2.13 -15.61
C GLU A 164 16.69 -1.32 -15.09
N PHE A 165 16.53 -1.19 -13.76
CA PHE A 165 15.42 -0.48 -13.13
C PHE A 165 15.87 0.75 -12.35
N VAL A 166 17.05 1.32 -12.63
CA VAL A 166 17.62 2.44 -11.87
C VAL A 166 18.08 3.54 -12.80
N ASP A 167 17.43 4.69 -12.71
CA ASP A 167 17.83 5.92 -13.39
C ASP A 167 18.56 6.86 -12.40
N GLU A 168 19.78 7.25 -12.71
CA GLU A 168 20.57 8.24 -11.98
C GLU A 168 20.24 9.63 -12.50
N TYR A 169 19.91 10.52 -11.60
CA TYR A 169 19.73 11.97 -11.83
C TYR A 169 20.88 12.72 -11.15
N LYS A 170 21.76 13.33 -11.94
CA LYS A 170 22.85 14.17 -11.42
C LYS A 170 22.34 15.57 -11.19
N MET A 171 22.36 16.03 -9.95
CA MET A 171 21.94 17.36 -9.56
C MET A 171 23.00 18.42 -9.89
N ALA A 172 22.60 19.70 -9.91
CA ALA A 172 23.50 20.81 -10.23
C ALA A 172 24.67 20.97 -9.23
N ASP A 173 24.49 20.58 -7.98
CA ASP A 173 25.51 20.58 -6.92
C ASP A 173 26.41 19.33 -6.93
N GLY A 174 26.20 18.41 -7.88
CA GLY A 174 26.99 17.18 -8.06
C GLY A 174 26.42 15.96 -7.36
N ARG A 175 25.44 16.10 -6.44
CA ARG A 175 24.73 14.96 -5.83
C ARG A 175 24.03 14.13 -6.91
N LYS A 176 23.78 12.86 -6.58
CA LYS A 176 23.07 11.92 -7.42
C LYS A 176 21.86 11.40 -6.69
N LEU A 177 20.69 11.45 -7.31
CA LEU A 177 19.48 10.79 -6.84
C LEU A 177 19.14 9.65 -7.78
N TYR A 178 18.60 8.56 -7.25
CA TYR A 178 18.26 7.37 -8.02
C TYR A 178 16.76 7.13 -8.03
N LEU A 179 16.14 7.16 -9.20
CA LEU A 179 14.72 6.82 -9.37
C LEU A 179 14.60 5.36 -9.80
N LEU A 180 13.87 4.57 -9.02
CA LEU A 180 13.65 3.16 -9.25
C LEU A 180 12.39 2.94 -10.09
N GLY A 181 12.46 2.00 -11.06
CA GLY A 181 11.33 1.60 -11.89
C GLY A 181 10.68 2.73 -12.67
N GLU A 182 11.40 3.83 -12.94
CA GLU A 182 10.85 5.04 -13.61
C GLU A 182 9.66 5.65 -12.84
N GLY A 183 9.60 5.46 -11.50
CA GLY A 183 8.50 5.90 -10.65
C GLY A 183 7.23 5.04 -10.77
N ARG A 184 7.23 3.97 -11.58
CA ARG A 184 6.14 2.98 -11.62
C ARG A 184 6.15 2.12 -10.36
N LEU A 185 5.09 1.32 -10.17
CA LEU A 185 5.04 0.36 -9.05
C LEU A 185 6.26 -0.54 -9.08
N ILE A 186 7.19 -0.35 -8.13
CA ILE A 186 8.47 -1.06 -8.10
C ILE A 186 8.30 -2.58 -7.94
N ASN A 187 7.27 -3.00 -7.24
CA ASN A 187 6.93 -4.40 -7.03
C ASN A 187 6.50 -5.15 -8.31
N LEU A 188 6.01 -4.41 -9.31
CA LEU A 188 5.63 -4.95 -10.62
C LEU A 188 6.68 -4.64 -11.69
N ALA A 189 7.44 -3.54 -11.53
CA ALA A 189 8.45 -3.16 -12.49
C ALA A 189 9.73 -4.01 -12.35
N ALA A 190 10.15 -4.32 -11.12
CA ALA A 190 11.42 -4.99 -10.82
C ALA A 190 11.27 -6.32 -10.06
N ALA A 191 10.05 -6.78 -9.79
CA ALA A 191 9.74 -8.05 -9.14
C ALA A 191 8.48 -8.68 -9.74
N GLU A 192 8.10 -9.87 -9.26
CA GLU A 192 6.94 -10.62 -9.77
C GLU A 192 5.59 -10.15 -9.19
N GLY A 193 5.58 -9.11 -8.34
CA GLY A 193 4.38 -8.66 -7.65
C GLY A 193 4.05 -9.52 -6.42
N HIS A 194 2.76 -9.62 -6.10
CA HIS A 194 2.33 -10.30 -4.90
C HIS A 194 2.36 -11.82 -5.02
N PRO A 195 2.70 -12.56 -3.94
CA PRO A 195 2.67 -14.02 -3.93
C PRO A 195 1.26 -14.58 -4.20
N ALA A 196 1.19 -15.70 -4.91
CA ALA A 196 -0.08 -16.37 -5.21
C ALA A 196 -0.91 -16.68 -3.96
N SER A 197 -0.24 -17.06 -2.86
CA SER A 197 -0.88 -17.39 -1.58
C SER A 197 -1.63 -16.24 -0.91
N VAL A 198 -1.37 -15.00 -1.32
CA VAL A 198 -2.11 -13.82 -0.86
C VAL A 198 -3.11 -13.35 -1.91
N MET A 199 -2.78 -13.54 -3.18
CA MET A 199 -3.66 -13.15 -4.30
C MET A 199 -4.89 -14.05 -4.45
N ASP A 200 -4.85 -15.29 -3.98
CA ASP A 200 -5.98 -16.21 -4.05
C ASP A 200 -7.22 -15.65 -3.33
N MET A 201 -7.06 -15.02 -2.16
CA MET A 201 -8.17 -14.38 -1.45
C MET A 201 -8.72 -13.17 -2.22
N SER A 202 -7.85 -12.37 -2.84
CA SER A 202 -8.26 -11.25 -3.69
C SER A 202 -9.07 -11.72 -4.89
N PHE A 203 -8.65 -12.80 -5.54
CA PHE A 203 -9.35 -13.37 -6.70
C PHE A 203 -10.63 -14.10 -6.30
N ALA A 204 -10.65 -14.77 -5.13
CA ALA A 204 -11.88 -15.36 -4.58
C ALA A 204 -12.94 -14.27 -4.36
N ASN A 205 -12.58 -13.16 -3.71
CA ASN A 205 -13.48 -12.01 -3.54
C ASN A 205 -13.98 -11.44 -4.86
N GLN A 206 -13.12 -11.33 -5.88
CA GLN A 206 -13.52 -10.87 -7.20
C GLN A 206 -14.52 -11.82 -7.86
N SER A 207 -14.25 -13.12 -7.82
CA SER A 207 -15.12 -14.16 -8.40
C SER A 207 -16.49 -14.20 -7.72
N LEU A 208 -16.51 -14.24 -6.39
CA LEU A 208 -17.76 -14.25 -5.61
C LEU A 208 -18.54 -12.95 -5.77
N SER A 209 -17.86 -11.81 -5.85
CA SER A 209 -18.50 -10.52 -6.13
C SER A 209 -19.11 -10.46 -7.54
N ALA A 210 -18.46 -11.04 -8.55
CA ALA A 210 -19.00 -11.15 -9.89
C ALA A 210 -20.25 -12.04 -9.93
N GLU A 211 -20.22 -13.18 -9.25
CA GLU A 211 -21.38 -14.05 -9.08
C GLU A 211 -22.54 -13.35 -8.35
N TYR A 212 -22.23 -12.65 -7.26
CA TYR A 212 -23.22 -11.86 -6.53
C TYR A 212 -23.88 -10.81 -7.40
N LEU A 213 -23.11 -10.05 -8.19
CA LEU A 213 -23.63 -9.07 -9.13
C LEU A 213 -24.54 -9.73 -10.18
N ALA A 214 -24.14 -10.88 -10.75
CA ALA A 214 -24.93 -11.59 -11.75
C ALA A 214 -26.29 -12.05 -11.20
N LYS A 215 -26.31 -12.57 -9.96
CA LYS A 215 -27.54 -13.03 -9.29
C LYS A 215 -28.44 -11.88 -8.84
N ASN A 216 -27.89 -10.74 -8.44
CA ASN A 216 -28.62 -9.66 -7.78
C ASN A 216 -28.78 -8.39 -8.63
N SER A 217 -28.30 -8.36 -9.86
CA SER A 217 -28.24 -7.17 -10.73
C SER A 217 -29.57 -6.41 -10.85
N LYS A 218 -30.70 -7.13 -10.82
CA LYS A 218 -32.04 -6.53 -10.92
C LYS A 218 -32.45 -5.71 -9.69
N ASN A 219 -31.80 -5.97 -8.54
CA ASN A 219 -32.10 -5.33 -7.26
C ASN A 219 -31.06 -4.27 -6.88
N LEU A 220 -29.97 -4.15 -7.65
CA LEU A 220 -28.88 -3.23 -7.38
C LEU A 220 -29.00 -1.98 -8.26
N THR A 221 -28.86 -0.82 -7.63
CA THR A 221 -28.82 0.48 -8.32
C THR A 221 -27.38 0.88 -8.64
N PRO A 222 -27.14 1.88 -9.51
CA PRO A 222 -25.81 2.39 -9.83
C PRO A 222 -25.15 3.07 -8.62
N GLN A 223 -24.60 2.27 -7.71
CA GLN A 223 -23.90 2.68 -6.49
C GLN A 223 -22.67 1.81 -6.27
N VAL A 224 -21.85 2.20 -5.28
CA VAL A 224 -20.70 1.41 -4.81
C VAL A 224 -21.09 0.68 -3.54
N TYR A 225 -21.09 -0.63 -3.60
CA TYR A 225 -21.42 -1.55 -2.52
C TYR A 225 -20.13 -2.12 -1.91
N ALA A 226 -20.17 -2.43 -0.64
CA ALA A 226 -19.17 -3.32 -0.03
C ALA A 226 -19.34 -4.76 -0.54
N VAL A 227 -18.31 -5.58 -0.40
CA VAL A 227 -18.46 -7.03 -0.48
C VAL A 227 -19.41 -7.45 0.66
N PRO A 228 -20.43 -8.29 0.40
CA PRO A 228 -21.24 -8.84 1.47
C PRO A 228 -20.37 -9.52 2.52
N THR A 229 -20.65 -9.27 3.80
CA THR A 229 -19.82 -9.75 4.91
C THR A 229 -19.71 -11.28 4.94
N ASP A 230 -20.82 -11.97 4.65
CA ASP A 230 -20.87 -13.43 4.56
C ASP A 230 -19.95 -13.98 3.46
N LEU A 231 -19.78 -13.29 2.35
CA LEU A 231 -18.85 -13.69 1.29
C LEU A 231 -17.39 -13.45 1.71
N ASP A 232 -17.10 -12.34 2.37
CA ASP A 232 -15.75 -12.06 2.85
C ASP A 232 -15.32 -13.04 3.95
N GLU A 233 -16.22 -13.35 4.90
CA GLU A 233 -16.04 -14.37 5.93
C GLU A 233 -15.86 -15.78 5.32
N MET A 234 -16.63 -16.13 4.30
CA MET A 234 -16.46 -17.39 3.57
C MET A 234 -15.06 -17.52 2.97
N VAL A 235 -14.50 -16.45 2.40
CA VAL A 235 -13.13 -16.45 1.87
C VAL A 235 -12.12 -16.69 2.99
N ALA A 236 -12.30 -16.05 4.15
CA ALA A 236 -11.43 -16.26 5.31
C ALA A 236 -11.50 -17.71 5.82
N GLN A 237 -12.72 -18.26 5.97
CA GLN A 237 -12.94 -19.63 6.40
C GLN A 237 -12.28 -20.63 5.46
N LEU A 238 -12.56 -20.51 4.16
CA LEU A 238 -11.95 -21.37 3.14
C LEU A 238 -10.43 -21.29 3.15
N LYS A 239 -9.86 -20.09 3.36
CA LYS A 239 -8.41 -19.93 3.46
C LYS A 239 -7.83 -20.68 4.66
N LEU A 240 -8.44 -20.57 5.83
CA LEU A 240 -8.03 -21.31 7.04
C LEU A 240 -8.11 -22.82 6.81
N GLU A 241 -9.20 -23.33 6.22
CA GLU A 241 -9.37 -24.74 5.89
C GLU A 241 -8.26 -25.25 4.96
N THR A 242 -7.92 -24.48 3.90
CA THR A 242 -6.84 -24.87 2.99
C THR A 242 -5.45 -24.87 3.64
N MET A 243 -5.29 -24.14 4.73
CA MET A 243 -4.06 -24.12 5.55
C MET A 243 -4.06 -25.20 6.65
N GLY A 244 -5.16 -25.94 6.82
CA GLY A 244 -5.32 -26.92 7.89
C GLY A 244 -5.43 -26.28 9.28
N ILE A 245 -5.94 -25.04 9.36
CA ILE A 245 -6.08 -24.30 10.61
C ILE A 245 -7.52 -24.39 11.08
N GLU A 246 -7.72 -24.88 12.30
CA GLU A 246 -8.98 -24.85 13.01
C GLU A 246 -9.00 -23.68 13.98
N ILE A 247 -10.17 -23.07 14.16
CA ILE A 247 -10.40 -21.98 15.11
C ILE A 247 -11.53 -22.35 16.07
N ASP A 248 -11.60 -21.66 17.20
CA ASP A 248 -12.68 -21.83 18.17
C ASP A 248 -14.04 -21.44 17.58
N THR A 249 -15.09 -22.12 18.08
CA THR A 249 -16.48 -21.77 17.80
C THR A 249 -17.18 -21.34 19.07
N LEU A 250 -18.06 -20.35 18.98
CA LEU A 250 -18.84 -19.88 20.12
C LEU A 250 -19.81 -20.97 20.58
N THR A 251 -19.92 -21.15 21.89
CA THR A 251 -20.97 -21.98 22.48
C THR A 251 -22.34 -21.30 22.31
N PRO A 252 -23.45 -22.05 22.37
CA PRO A 252 -24.79 -21.44 22.33
C PRO A 252 -24.99 -20.34 23.38
N GLU A 253 -24.47 -20.53 24.59
CA GLU A 253 -24.52 -19.53 25.67
C GLU A 253 -23.74 -18.25 25.31
N GLN A 254 -22.56 -18.36 24.68
CA GLN A 254 -21.80 -17.21 24.21
C GLN A 254 -22.52 -16.47 23.09
N VAL A 255 -23.15 -17.19 22.17
CA VAL A 255 -23.95 -16.57 21.09
C VAL A 255 -25.13 -15.79 21.68
N GLU A 256 -25.86 -16.38 22.66
CA GLU A 256 -26.97 -15.74 23.35
C GLU A 256 -26.52 -14.49 24.10
N TYR A 257 -25.40 -14.56 24.84
CA TYR A 257 -24.81 -13.44 25.56
C TYR A 257 -24.47 -12.28 24.62
N LEU A 258 -23.79 -12.54 23.51
CA LEU A 258 -23.40 -11.51 22.54
C LEU A 258 -24.59 -10.87 21.80
N ALA A 259 -25.72 -11.59 21.71
CA ALA A 259 -26.96 -11.08 21.11
C ALA A 259 -27.87 -10.37 22.12
N SER A 260 -27.56 -10.41 23.42
CA SER A 260 -28.35 -9.82 24.49
C SER A 260 -27.73 -8.50 24.96
N TRP A 261 -28.56 -7.69 25.66
CA TRP A 261 -28.13 -6.48 26.36
C TRP A 261 -28.37 -6.59 27.87
N SER A 262 -28.93 -7.69 28.33
CA SER A 262 -29.38 -7.87 29.71
C SER A 262 -28.26 -8.29 30.65
N GLU A 263 -27.15 -8.77 30.14
CA GLU A 263 -25.96 -9.20 30.88
C GLU A 263 -24.73 -8.51 30.35
N GLY A 264 -23.81 -8.12 31.21
CA GLY A 264 -22.56 -7.45 30.87
C GLY A 264 -22.58 -5.94 31.21
N THR A 265 -21.41 -5.31 31.09
CA THR A 265 -21.20 -3.86 31.40
C THR A 265 -21.30 -3.02 30.16
#